data_3fe67e7bdc078e6c040ce76579e9dce0
#
_entry.id   3fe67e7bdc078e6c040ce76579e9dce0
#
_cell.length_a   1.000
_cell.length_b   1.000
_cell.length_c   1.000
_cell.angle_alpha   90.00
_cell.angle_beta   90.00
_cell.angle_gamma   90.00
#
_symmetry.space_group_name_H-M   'P 1'
#
loop_
_entity.id
_entity.type
_entity.pdbx_description
1 polymer ?
#
loop_
_entity_poly.entity_id
_entity_poly.type
_entity_poly.pdbx_seq_one_letter_code
_entity_poly.pdbx_strand_id
1 'polypeptide(L)'
;IGATHAGITVGEDGATHQCLEDIALMRSIPGMVVISPSDAWQTKAALRFACEYEGPVYIRLGRLAVPVIYDENYVFTPGCYNKIADGTDITLMYTGPFYEAALEAKEILAQKGISLKILDVPSIKPFADDAVAEAVKDTKAIITIEDHNTVAGFGSAVCESVCKLGAGVKVENCTAKEPLVGGNYDDNKV
;
A
#
# COMPACT_ATOMS: atom_id res chain seq x y z
N ILE A 1 -8.62 -14.47 6.80
CA ILE A 1 -9.18 -14.30 5.46
C ILE A 1 -8.03 -14.03 4.50
N GLY A 2 -7.80 -14.91 3.51
CA GLY A 2 -6.88 -14.67 2.39
C GLY A 2 -7.72 -14.30 1.16
N ALA A 3 -7.77 -13.03 0.80
CA ALA A 3 -8.55 -12.53 -0.32
C ALA A 3 -7.62 -12.29 -1.52
N THR A 4 -7.90 -12.96 -2.64
CA THR A 4 -7.23 -12.78 -3.92
C THR A 4 -8.06 -11.89 -4.84
N HIS A 5 -7.45 -11.40 -5.92
CA HIS A 5 -8.13 -10.60 -6.95
C HIS A 5 -8.72 -9.29 -6.43
N ALA A 6 -8.07 -8.66 -5.45
CA ALA A 6 -8.47 -7.33 -4.99
C ALA A 6 -7.95 -6.24 -5.92
N GLY A 7 -8.68 -5.13 -6.00
CA GLY A 7 -8.25 -3.94 -6.71
C GLY A 7 -8.62 -3.87 -8.18
N ILE A 8 -8.28 -2.75 -8.81
CA ILE A 8 -8.50 -2.47 -10.22
C ILE A 8 -7.58 -3.30 -11.15
N THR A 9 -6.42 -3.70 -10.62
CA THR A 9 -5.42 -4.51 -11.32
C THR A 9 -5.88 -5.94 -11.65
N VAL A 10 -7.08 -6.34 -11.19
CA VAL A 10 -7.75 -7.56 -11.67
C VAL A 10 -7.92 -7.53 -13.19
N GLY A 11 -8.11 -6.34 -13.78
CA GLY A 11 -8.09 -6.15 -15.22
C GLY A 11 -9.34 -6.66 -15.93
N GLU A 12 -9.16 -7.59 -16.86
CA GLU A 12 -10.17 -8.05 -17.81
C GLU A 12 -11.45 -8.69 -17.23
N ASP A 13 -11.41 -9.14 -15.98
CA ASP A 13 -12.60 -9.64 -15.29
C ASP A 13 -13.62 -8.53 -14.98
N GLY A 14 -13.21 -7.27 -15.08
CA GLY A 14 -14.04 -6.09 -15.03
C GLY A 14 -14.59 -5.75 -13.65
N ALA A 15 -15.45 -4.72 -13.60
CA ALA A 15 -15.93 -4.08 -12.38
C ALA A 15 -16.67 -5.02 -11.40
N THR A 16 -17.18 -6.16 -11.84
CA THR A 16 -17.83 -7.14 -10.97
C THR A 16 -16.86 -7.93 -10.09
N HIS A 17 -15.55 -7.87 -10.39
CA HIS A 17 -14.50 -8.58 -9.68
C HIS A 17 -13.50 -7.62 -9.02
N GLN A 18 -13.53 -6.34 -9.38
CA GLN A 18 -12.64 -5.31 -8.86
C GLN A 18 -13.15 -4.80 -7.50
N CYS A 19 -12.54 -5.26 -6.42
CA CYS A 19 -12.87 -4.79 -5.08
C CYS A 19 -11.97 -3.60 -4.69
N LEU A 20 -12.56 -2.41 -4.56
CA LEU A 20 -11.87 -1.17 -4.22
C LEU A 20 -12.23 -0.63 -2.83
N GLU A 21 -12.99 -1.36 -2.04
CA GLU A 21 -13.53 -0.96 -0.73
C GLU A 21 -13.05 -1.87 0.41
N ASP A 22 -12.38 -2.95 0.11
CA ASP A 22 -12.04 -4.01 1.04
C ASP A 22 -11.11 -3.54 2.18
N ILE A 23 -10.09 -2.73 1.88
CA ILE A 23 -9.21 -2.16 2.91
C ILE A 23 -10.03 -1.29 3.87
N ALA A 24 -10.90 -0.41 3.36
CA ALA A 24 -11.74 0.46 4.17
C ALA A 24 -12.63 -0.35 5.11
N LEU A 25 -13.32 -1.37 4.58
CA LEU A 25 -14.19 -2.26 5.35
C LEU A 25 -13.42 -3.02 6.42
N MET A 26 -12.30 -3.63 6.08
CA MET A 26 -11.50 -4.42 7.02
C MET A 26 -10.82 -3.55 8.08
N ARG A 27 -10.40 -2.33 7.73
CA ARG A 27 -9.86 -1.37 8.70
C ARG A 27 -10.90 -0.98 9.75
N SER A 28 -12.18 -0.89 9.40
CA SER A 28 -13.24 -0.51 10.32
C SER A 28 -13.57 -1.59 11.37
N ILE A 29 -13.24 -2.86 11.12
CA ILE A 29 -13.57 -3.97 12.01
C ILE A 29 -12.64 -3.97 13.23
N PRO A 30 -13.17 -3.91 14.48
CA PRO A 30 -12.33 -3.99 15.67
C PRO A 30 -11.49 -5.26 15.73
N GLY A 31 -10.21 -5.13 16.11
CA GLY A 31 -9.28 -6.26 16.26
C GLY A 31 -8.79 -6.89 14.96
N MET A 32 -9.34 -6.51 13.79
CA MET A 32 -8.87 -7.01 12.49
C MET A 32 -7.46 -6.51 12.20
N VAL A 33 -6.54 -7.42 11.88
CA VAL A 33 -5.24 -7.09 11.27
C VAL A 33 -5.40 -7.07 9.76
N VAL A 34 -4.89 -6.02 9.09
CA VAL A 34 -4.99 -5.85 7.62
C VAL A 34 -3.60 -5.77 7.02
N ILE A 35 -3.30 -6.70 6.13
CA ILE A 35 -1.99 -6.87 5.50
C ILE A 35 -2.14 -6.89 3.97
N SER A 36 -1.32 -6.11 3.27
CA SER A 36 -1.25 -6.13 1.81
C SER A 36 0.21 -6.32 1.38
N PRO A 37 0.66 -7.57 1.21
CA PRO A 37 2.04 -7.87 0.88
C PRO A 37 2.37 -7.51 -0.57
N SER A 38 3.65 -7.19 -0.82
CA SER A 38 4.17 -6.77 -2.12
C SER A 38 4.77 -7.90 -2.94
N ASP A 39 5.15 -9.03 -2.29
CA ASP A 39 5.73 -10.18 -2.97
C ASP A 39 5.41 -11.52 -2.32
N ALA A 40 5.94 -12.60 -2.89
CA ALA A 40 5.72 -13.96 -2.43
C ALA A 40 6.33 -14.24 -1.04
N TRP A 41 7.47 -13.66 -0.70
CA TRP A 41 8.11 -13.87 0.60
C TRP A 41 7.41 -13.09 1.70
N GLN A 42 6.99 -11.87 1.44
CA GLN A 42 6.12 -11.11 2.34
C GLN A 42 4.80 -11.84 2.57
N THR A 43 4.20 -12.40 1.50
CA THR A 43 2.96 -13.20 1.61
C THR A 43 3.17 -14.43 2.49
N LYS A 44 4.27 -15.18 2.32
CA LYS A 44 4.59 -16.32 3.19
C LYS A 44 4.76 -15.92 4.65
N ALA A 45 5.46 -14.81 4.90
CA ALA A 45 5.66 -14.30 6.25
C ALA A 45 4.33 -13.83 6.89
N ALA A 46 3.48 -13.14 6.13
CA ALA A 46 2.14 -12.75 6.57
C ALA A 46 1.25 -13.95 6.90
N LEU A 47 1.32 -15.02 6.10
CA LEU A 47 0.60 -16.26 6.37
C LEU A 47 1.09 -16.95 7.65
N ARG A 48 2.42 -17.03 7.87
CA ARG A 48 2.98 -17.59 9.11
C ARG A 48 2.48 -16.80 10.32
N PHE A 49 2.59 -15.49 10.26
CA PHE A 49 2.04 -14.61 11.29
C PHE A 49 0.55 -14.88 11.54
N ALA A 50 -0.27 -14.96 10.49
CA ALA A 50 -1.71 -15.18 10.62
C ALA A 50 -2.07 -16.53 11.23
N CYS A 51 -1.24 -17.57 11.05
CA CYS A 51 -1.43 -18.89 11.67
C CYS A 51 -1.14 -18.89 13.19
N GLU A 52 -0.29 -17.98 13.66
CA GLU A 52 0.13 -17.88 15.06
C GLU A 52 -0.64 -16.80 15.85
N TYR A 53 -1.29 -15.88 15.13
CA TYR A 53 -1.99 -14.74 15.73
C TYR A 53 -3.38 -15.13 16.25
N GLU A 54 -3.65 -14.86 17.53
CA GLU A 54 -4.96 -15.05 18.15
C GLU A 54 -5.90 -13.87 17.85
N GLY A 55 -6.44 -13.84 16.63
CA GLY A 55 -7.37 -12.79 16.21
C GLY A 55 -7.67 -12.85 14.71
N PRO A 56 -8.58 -12.00 14.23
CA PRO A 56 -8.92 -11.93 12.82
C PRO A 56 -7.80 -11.26 12.00
N VAL A 57 -7.40 -11.90 10.90
CA VAL A 57 -6.42 -11.37 9.94
C VAL A 57 -7.02 -11.36 8.55
N TYR A 58 -6.88 -10.26 7.85
CA TYR A 58 -7.18 -10.07 6.44
C TYR A 58 -5.90 -9.88 5.65
N ILE A 59 -5.57 -10.82 4.77
CA ILE A 59 -4.43 -10.73 3.86
C ILE A 59 -4.97 -10.46 2.46
N ARG A 60 -4.62 -9.29 1.91
CA ARG A 60 -5.05 -8.80 0.62
C ARG A 60 -4.05 -9.16 -0.45
N LEU A 61 -4.47 -9.90 -1.46
CA LEU A 61 -3.62 -10.34 -2.56
C LEU A 61 -4.17 -9.85 -3.90
N GLY A 62 -3.28 -9.38 -4.78
CA GLY A 62 -3.60 -9.07 -6.16
C GLY A 62 -3.76 -10.30 -7.04
N ARG A 63 -4.13 -10.10 -8.30
CA ARG A 63 -4.18 -11.14 -9.35
C ARG A 63 -2.88 -11.27 -10.12
N LEU A 64 -2.23 -10.15 -10.38
CA LEU A 64 -1.05 -10.09 -11.24
C LEU A 64 0.18 -10.74 -10.58
N ALA A 65 1.03 -11.32 -11.41
CA ALA A 65 2.36 -11.73 -10.96
C ALA A 65 3.18 -10.48 -10.59
N VAL A 66 3.93 -10.58 -9.50
CA VAL A 66 4.81 -9.53 -9.01
C VAL A 66 6.26 -10.03 -8.94
N PRO A 67 7.26 -9.14 -9.04
CA PRO A 67 8.64 -9.53 -8.88
C PRO A 67 8.91 -10.04 -7.46
N VAL A 68 9.95 -10.82 -7.29
CA VAL A 68 10.47 -11.23 -5.99
C VAL A 68 11.38 -10.12 -5.48
N ILE A 69 11.00 -9.51 -4.35
CA ILE A 69 11.68 -8.34 -3.76
C ILE A 69 12.52 -8.77 -2.55
N TYR A 70 11.95 -9.65 -1.74
CA TYR A 70 12.55 -10.14 -0.49
C TYR A 70 13.05 -11.59 -0.65
N ASP A 71 13.53 -12.17 0.44
CA ASP A 71 14.03 -13.53 0.50
C ASP A 71 13.36 -14.35 1.61
N GLU A 72 13.82 -15.58 1.80
CA GLU A 72 13.28 -16.54 2.77
C GLU A 72 13.41 -16.12 4.23
N ASN A 73 14.28 -15.14 4.53
CA ASN A 73 14.52 -14.63 5.87
C ASN A 73 13.58 -13.47 6.24
N TYR A 74 12.72 -13.02 5.31
CA TYR A 74 11.78 -11.95 5.58
C TYR A 74 10.83 -12.33 6.71
N VAL A 75 10.69 -11.44 7.69
CA VAL A 75 9.80 -11.58 8.85
C VAL A 75 8.78 -10.47 8.83
N PHE A 76 7.50 -10.81 8.85
CA PHE A 76 6.42 -9.86 9.03
C PHE A 76 6.13 -9.63 10.52
N THR A 77 5.99 -8.38 10.90
CA THR A 77 5.48 -7.96 12.20
C THR A 77 4.39 -6.89 12.01
N PRO A 78 3.29 -6.91 12.80
CA PRO A 78 2.29 -5.85 12.73
C PRO A 78 2.90 -4.46 12.93
N GLY A 79 2.56 -3.52 12.02
CA GLY A 79 3.14 -2.18 12.04
C GLY A 79 4.51 -2.07 11.33
N CYS A 80 4.97 -3.11 10.64
CA CYS A 80 6.21 -3.05 9.88
C CYS A 80 6.11 -2.25 8.59
N TYR A 81 7.24 -1.72 8.17
CA TYR A 81 7.50 -1.16 6.85
C TYR A 81 8.92 -1.51 6.40
N ASN A 82 9.20 -1.34 5.12
CA ASN A 82 10.51 -1.60 4.54
C ASN A 82 10.96 -0.39 3.72
N LYS A 83 12.20 0.05 3.93
CA LYS A 83 12.78 1.10 3.12
C LYS A 83 13.43 0.49 1.88
N ILE A 84 12.87 0.82 0.71
CA ILE A 84 13.34 0.33 -0.60
C ILE A 84 14.43 1.24 -1.15
N ALA A 85 14.27 2.56 -0.97
CA ALA A 85 15.25 3.53 -1.47
C ALA A 85 15.27 4.79 -0.61
N ASP A 86 16.46 5.41 -0.50
CA ASP A 86 16.63 6.72 0.12
C ASP A 86 16.31 7.85 -0.87
N GLY A 87 15.88 9.00 -0.31
CA GLY A 87 15.58 10.24 -1.04
C GLY A 87 15.29 11.39 -0.09
N THR A 88 15.37 12.63 -0.59
CA THR A 88 15.33 13.85 0.24
C THR A 88 14.27 14.88 -0.15
N ASP A 89 13.55 14.68 -1.27
CA ASP A 89 12.54 15.65 -1.70
C ASP A 89 11.12 15.16 -1.43
N ILE A 90 10.80 13.95 -1.85
CA ILE A 90 9.46 13.35 -1.75
C ILE A 90 9.61 11.92 -1.24
N THR A 91 8.68 11.47 -0.39
CA THR A 91 8.53 10.05 -0.06
C THR A 91 7.34 9.45 -0.81
N LEU A 92 7.57 8.37 -1.54
CA LEU A 92 6.54 7.49 -2.06
C LEU A 92 6.33 6.34 -1.08
N MET A 93 5.11 6.19 -0.59
CA MET A 93 4.69 5.06 0.23
C MET A 93 3.71 4.22 -0.57
N TYR A 94 3.95 2.92 -0.65
CA TYR A 94 3.04 2.02 -1.36
C TYR A 94 2.70 0.79 -0.52
N THR A 95 1.61 0.13 -0.89
CA THR A 95 1.20 -1.16 -0.34
C THR A 95 0.75 -2.09 -1.46
N GLY A 96 1.07 -3.38 -1.38
CA GLY A 96 0.75 -4.34 -2.43
C GLY A 96 1.65 -4.26 -3.68
N PRO A 97 1.13 -4.49 -4.91
CA PRO A 97 1.93 -4.83 -6.11
C PRO A 97 2.57 -3.64 -6.85
N PHE A 98 3.06 -2.60 -6.13
CA PHE A 98 3.53 -1.35 -6.77
C PHE A 98 5.05 -1.14 -6.75
N TYR A 99 5.83 -2.18 -6.45
CA TYR A 99 7.28 -2.07 -6.39
C TYR A 99 7.92 -1.57 -7.69
N GLU A 100 7.57 -2.18 -8.83
CA GLU A 100 8.14 -1.79 -10.14
C GLU A 100 7.74 -0.37 -10.53
N ALA A 101 6.47 -0.01 -10.35
CA ALA A 101 5.99 1.34 -10.62
C ALA A 101 6.68 2.39 -9.73
N ALA A 102 6.97 2.05 -8.47
CA ALA A 102 7.69 2.93 -7.56
C ALA A 102 9.15 3.15 -8.00
N LEU A 103 9.82 2.11 -8.49
CA LEU A 103 11.18 2.22 -9.03
C LEU A 103 11.21 3.03 -10.33
N GLU A 104 10.28 2.78 -11.25
CA GLU A 104 10.17 3.54 -12.49
C GLU A 104 9.92 5.04 -12.20
N ALA A 105 9.02 5.35 -11.27
CA ALA A 105 8.78 6.72 -10.83
C ALA A 105 10.06 7.37 -10.28
N LYS A 106 10.87 6.63 -9.51
CA LYS A 106 12.16 7.13 -9.00
C LYS A 106 13.12 7.48 -10.13
N GLU A 107 13.22 6.65 -11.15
CA GLU A 107 14.10 6.90 -12.32
C GLU A 107 13.64 8.14 -13.11
N ILE A 108 12.34 8.26 -13.37
CA ILE A 108 11.75 9.41 -14.08
C ILE A 108 11.97 10.71 -13.31
N LEU A 109 11.77 10.69 -11.99
CA LEU A 109 11.94 11.87 -11.13
C LEU A 109 13.42 12.25 -10.99
N ALA A 110 14.32 11.28 -10.91
CA ALA A 110 15.77 11.55 -10.88
C ALA A 110 16.26 12.31 -12.12
N GLN A 111 15.72 12.02 -13.32
CA GLN A 111 16.00 12.76 -14.54
C GLN A 111 15.56 14.25 -14.47
N LYS A 112 14.60 14.55 -13.59
CA LYS A 112 14.11 15.90 -13.30
C LYS A 112 14.80 16.56 -12.09
N GLY A 113 15.81 15.89 -11.53
CA GLY A 113 16.53 16.37 -10.35
C GLY A 113 15.76 16.24 -9.03
N ILE A 114 14.73 15.38 -8.98
CA ILE A 114 13.91 15.13 -7.79
C ILE A 114 14.35 13.80 -7.15
N SER A 115 14.70 13.86 -5.86
CA SER A 115 15.15 12.72 -5.07
C SER A 115 13.98 12.05 -4.36
N LEU A 116 13.62 10.82 -4.78
CA LEU A 116 12.49 10.05 -4.26
C LEU A 116 12.94 9.00 -3.23
N LYS A 117 12.42 9.10 -2.01
CA LYS A 117 12.45 8.01 -1.00
C LYS A 117 11.30 7.05 -1.30
N ILE A 118 11.52 5.75 -1.14
CA ILE A 118 10.48 4.73 -1.35
C ILE A 118 10.34 3.86 -0.11
N LEU A 119 9.12 3.74 0.39
CA LEU A 119 8.75 2.87 1.50
C LEU A 119 7.66 1.88 1.08
N ASP A 120 7.92 0.59 1.27
CA ASP A 120 6.94 -0.49 1.17
C ASP A 120 6.28 -0.69 2.53
N VAL A 121 4.95 -0.60 2.59
CA VAL A 121 4.19 -0.64 3.83
C VAL A 121 3.12 -1.75 3.75
N PRO A 122 3.48 -3.00 4.06
CA PRO A 122 2.53 -4.11 4.01
C PRO A 122 1.53 -4.10 5.16
N SER A 123 1.84 -3.47 6.31
CA SER A 123 0.96 -3.41 7.47
C SER A 123 0.07 -2.19 7.43
N ILE A 124 -1.23 -2.41 7.10
CA ILE A 124 -2.23 -1.35 7.00
C ILE A 124 -2.96 -1.16 8.34
N LYS A 125 -3.16 -2.27 9.09
CA LYS A 125 -3.72 -2.23 10.43
C LYS A 125 -3.13 -3.39 11.27
N PRO A 126 -2.44 -3.12 12.40
CA PRO A 126 -2.11 -1.78 12.85
C PRO A 126 -1.28 -1.04 11.81
N PHE A 127 -1.44 0.28 11.74
CA PHE A 127 -0.70 1.06 10.76
C PHE A 127 0.77 1.22 11.19
N ALA A 128 1.66 1.30 10.21
CA ALA A 128 3.08 1.51 10.41
C ALA A 128 3.38 3.00 10.68
N ASP A 129 3.03 3.52 11.85
CA ASP A 129 3.25 4.94 12.21
C ASP A 129 4.73 5.35 12.05
N ASP A 130 5.66 4.44 12.33
CA ASP A 130 7.10 4.68 12.15
C ASP A 130 7.50 4.90 10.68
N ALA A 131 6.73 4.37 9.71
CA ALA A 131 6.95 4.65 8.30
C ALA A 131 6.69 6.13 7.97
N VAL A 132 5.67 6.72 8.58
CA VAL A 132 5.38 8.16 8.42
C VAL A 132 6.46 9.00 9.11
N ALA A 133 6.90 8.60 10.30
CA ALA A 133 8.01 9.28 10.98
C ALA A 133 9.30 9.25 10.14
N GLU A 134 9.61 8.11 9.50
CA GLU A 134 10.74 8.01 8.56
C GLU A 134 10.51 8.84 7.30
N ALA A 135 9.27 8.86 6.78
CA ALA A 135 8.93 9.63 5.59
C ALA A 135 9.19 11.13 5.79
N VAL A 136 8.68 11.69 6.89
CA VAL A 136 8.75 13.15 7.15
C VAL A 136 10.12 13.64 7.62
N LYS A 137 11.01 12.75 7.98
CA LYS A 137 12.33 13.08 8.52
C LYS A 137 13.18 13.90 7.56
N ASP A 138 13.17 13.55 6.28
CA ASP A 138 14.04 14.15 5.26
C ASP A 138 13.28 14.71 4.06
N THR A 139 11.97 14.46 3.94
CA THR A 139 11.18 14.84 2.76
C THR A 139 10.07 15.82 3.09
N LYS A 140 9.61 16.57 2.07
CA LYS A 140 8.65 17.67 2.21
C LYS A 140 7.23 17.31 1.83
N ALA A 141 7.04 16.15 1.20
CA ALA A 141 5.74 15.65 0.78
C ALA A 141 5.72 14.12 0.78
N ILE A 142 4.55 13.56 0.95
CA ILE A 142 4.29 12.13 0.83
C ILE A 142 3.34 11.90 -0.35
N ILE A 143 3.65 10.93 -1.19
CA ILE A 143 2.73 10.38 -2.20
C ILE A 143 2.42 8.95 -1.77
N THR A 144 1.15 8.56 -1.80
CA THR A 144 0.75 7.17 -1.55
C THR A 144 0.28 6.49 -2.82
N ILE A 145 0.58 5.20 -2.98
CA ILE A 145 0.03 4.37 -4.06
C ILE A 145 -0.65 3.14 -3.46
N GLU A 146 -1.88 2.92 -3.87
CA GLU A 146 -2.68 1.75 -3.49
C GLU A 146 -3.66 1.36 -4.60
N ASP A 147 -3.98 0.09 -4.70
CA ASP A 147 -5.00 -0.46 -5.60
C ASP A 147 -6.38 -0.48 -4.89
N HIS A 148 -6.87 0.69 -4.53
CA HIS A 148 -8.09 0.90 -3.74
C HIS A 148 -8.67 2.28 -4.06
N ASN A 149 -9.89 2.58 -3.64
CA ASN A 149 -10.43 3.94 -3.75
C ASN A 149 -9.83 4.88 -2.70
N THR A 150 -10.12 6.19 -2.82
CA THR A 150 -9.55 7.23 -1.92
C THR A 150 -10.09 7.18 -0.49
N VAL A 151 -11.22 6.52 -0.26
CA VAL A 151 -11.94 6.58 1.02
C VAL A 151 -11.47 5.48 1.96
N ALA A 152 -10.93 5.87 3.10
CA ALA A 152 -10.53 4.98 4.21
C ALA A 152 -9.54 3.86 3.84
N GLY A 153 -8.86 3.94 2.67
CA GLY A 153 -7.81 3.04 2.23
C GLY A 153 -6.47 3.27 2.93
N PHE A 154 -5.40 2.87 2.27
CA PHE A 154 -4.02 3.03 2.75
C PHE A 154 -3.63 4.52 2.86
N GLY A 155 -3.92 5.33 1.81
CA GLY A 155 -3.64 6.76 1.83
C GLY A 155 -4.36 7.49 2.99
N SER A 156 -5.59 7.09 3.32
CA SER A 156 -6.29 7.60 4.50
C SER A 156 -5.57 7.24 5.79
N ALA A 157 -5.03 6.01 5.92
CA ALA A 157 -4.25 5.60 7.09
C ALA A 157 -2.95 6.42 7.23
N VAL A 158 -2.30 6.74 6.10
CA VAL A 158 -1.14 7.65 6.09
C VAL A 158 -1.53 9.03 6.60
N CYS A 159 -2.64 9.62 6.10
CA CYS A 159 -3.13 10.91 6.56
C CYS A 159 -3.47 10.93 8.05
N GLU A 160 -4.13 9.90 8.56
CA GLU A 160 -4.43 9.71 9.99
C GLU A 160 -3.14 9.71 10.82
N SER A 161 -2.11 9.00 10.37
CA SER A 161 -0.80 8.93 11.03
C SER A 161 -0.06 10.27 10.97
N VAL A 162 -0.08 10.97 9.83
CA VAL A 162 0.49 12.33 9.70
C VAL A 162 -0.16 13.28 10.69
N CYS A 163 -1.49 13.26 10.81
CA CYS A 163 -2.24 14.08 11.79
C CYS A 163 -1.88 13.70 13.23
N LYS A 164 -1.80 12.41 13.55
CA LYS A 164 -1.43 11.88 14.86
C LYS A 164 -0.03 12.32 15.29
N LEU A 165 0.92 12.36 14.35
CA LEU A 165 2.29 12.82 14.59
C LEU A 165 2.42 14.35 14.61
N GLY A 166 1.39 15.09 14.22
CA GLY A 166 1.46 16.53 14.07
C GLY A 166 2.43 17.00 12.97
N ALA A 167 2.70 16.13 11.98
CA ALA A 167 3.64 16.44 10.91
C ALA A 167 2.99 17.38 9.89
N GLY A 168 3.60 18.54 9.67
CA GLY A 168 3.16 19.56 8.70
C GLY A 168 3.59 19.25 7.27
N VAL A 169 3.21 18.07 6.74
CA VAL A 169 3.60 17.58 5.42
C VAL A 169 2.38 17.42 4.51
N LYS A 170 2.53 17.74 3.23
CA LYS A 170 1.49 17.47 2.23
C LYS A 170 1.44 15.99 1.91
N VAL A 171 0.23 15.41 1.88
CA VAL A 171 -0.01 14.05 1.40
C VAL A 171 -0.85 14.10 0.14
N GLU A 172 -0.44 13.36 -0.89
CA GLU A 172 -1.17 13.20 -2.14
C GLU A 172 -1.41 11.70 -2.37
N ASN A 173 -2.66 11.33 -2.66
CA ASN A 173 -3.04 9.94 -2.83
C ASN A 173 -3.18 9.58 -4.32
N CYS A 174 -2.44 8.58 -4.76
CA CYS A 174 -2.53 7.98 -6.09
C CYS A 174 -3.38 6.71 -5.98
N THR A 175 -4.65 6.82 -6.31
CA THR A 175 -5.67 5.76 -6.13
C THR A 175 -6.73 5.86 -7.22
N ALA A 176 -7.62 4.88 -7.31
CA ALA A 176 -8.84 5.01 -8.10
C ALA A 176 -9.72 6.13 -7.50
N LYS A 177 -9.99 7.19 -8.27
CA LYS A 177 -10.63 8.41 -7.77
C LYS A 177 -12.13 8.29 -7.52
N GLU A 178 -12.82 7.39 -8.21
CA GLU A 178 -14.26 7.18 -8.03
C GLU A 178 -14.61 5.69 -8.06
N PRO A 179 -15.63 5.25 -7.30
CA PRO A 179 -16.11 3.89 -7.40
C PRO A 179 -16.67 3.66 -8.80
N LEU A 180 -16.36 2.53 -9.39
CA LEU A 180 -16.85 2.10 -10.70
C LEU A 180 -18.35 1.78 -10.59
N VAL A 181 -19.20 2.79 -10.73
CA VAL A 181 -20.64 2.60 -10.80
C VAL A 181 -21.00 2.39 -12.26
N GLY A 182 -21.36 1.17 -12.63
CA GLY A 182 -21.99 0.85 -13.92
C GLY A 182 -21.09 0.58 -15.10
N GLY A 183 -20.18 -0.35 -15.01
CA GLY A 183 -19.86 -1.26 -16.11
C GLY A 183 -19.09 -0.78 -17.35
N ASN A 184 -18.68 0.46 -17.44
CA ASN A 184 -17.79 0.92 -18.52
C ASN A 184 -16.52 1.52 -17.91
N TYR A 185 -15.50 0.70 -17.85
CA TYR A 185 -14.15 1.11 -17.52
C TYR A 185 -13.53 1.81 -18.73
N ASP A 186 -13.18 3.08 -18.58
CA ASP A 186 -12.39 3.82 -19.56
C ASP A 186 -10.92 3.75 -19.14
N ASP A 187 -10.16 2.87 -19.79
CA ASP A 187 -8.74 2.62 -19.51
C ASP A 187 -7.86 3.89 -19.60
N ASN A 188 -8.40 5.00 -20.09
CA ASN A 188 -7.68 6.27 -20.25
C ASN A 188 -7.83 7.23 -19.07
N LYS A 189 -8.46 6.81 -17.94
CA LYS A 189 -8.69 7.68 -16.77
C LYS A 189 -8.01 7.22 -15.48
N VAL A 190 -7.03 6.36 -15.59
CA VAL A 190 -6.18 5.96 -14.46
C VAL A 190 -4.94 6.84 -14.38
#